data_a171c7b2d4732dd9f5c8b47b949ba170
#
_entry.id   a171c7b2d4732dd9f5c8b47b949ba170
#
_cell.length_a   1.000
_cell.length_b   1.000
_cell.length_c   1.000
_cell.angle_alpha   90.00
_cell.angle_beta   90.00
_cell.angle_gamma   90.00
#
_symmetry.space_group_name_H-M   'P 1'
#
loop_
_entity.id
_entity.type
_entity.pdbx_description
1 polymer ?
#
loop_
_entity_poly.entity_id
_entity_poly.type
_entity_poly.pdbx_seq_one_letter_code
_entity_poly.pdbx_strand_id
1 'polypeptide(L)'
;MPFRVMEYDGTAYRSQLQKSRKEILPVMTIVLYYGTEHHWYAKKNIKALMKIPDGMEKYINDYKIQIFEVAWLTEEEIERFQSDFRIVANFFAQKRKNKDYIPDDPTEIKYVDEVLKLLNVMTGDKRYEKIFQKKKGVRSMCDVAERLEKMGIVKGIEIGRLEGKE
;
A
#
# COMPACT_ATOMS: atom_id res chain seq x y z
N MET A 1 -13.87 6.56 -6.23
CA MET A 1 -13.12 6.48 -4.96
C MET A 1 -13.74 7.34 -3.84
N PRO A 2 -13.93 8.68 -3.98
CA PRO A 2 -14.45 9.52 -2.89
C PRO A 2 -15.80 9.07 -2.33
N PHE A 3 -16.74 8.65 -3.17
CA PHE A 3 -18.04 8.13 -2.72
C PHE A 3 -17.94 6.90 -1.80
N ARG A 4 -17.00 5.97 -2.10
CA ARG A 4 -16.79 4.80 -1.24
C ARG A 4 -16.24 5.19 0.14
N VAL A 5 -15.33 6.15 0.19
CA VAL A 5 -14.78 6.63 1.47
C VAL A 5 -15.87 7.33 2.27
N MET A 6 -16.67 8.17 1.63
CA MET A 6 -17.84 8.80 2.25
C MET A 6 -18.83 7.78 2.82
N GLU A 7 -19.08 6.68 2.10
CA GLU A 7 -19.92 5.57 2.55
C GLU A 7 -19.35 4.90 3.81
N TYR A 8 -18.03 4.64 3.84
CA TYR A 8 -17.36 4.05 5.00
C TYR A 8 -17.44 4.94 6.22
N ASP A 9 -17.17 6.24 6.08
CA ASP A 9 -17.25 7.19 7.18
C ASP A 9 -18.71 7.37 7.66
N GLY A 10 -19.66 7.44 6.73
CA GLY A 10 -21.10 7.46 7.03
C GLY A 10 -21.55 6.23 7.80
N THR A 11 -21.07 5.04 7.42
CA THR A 11 -21.37 3.79 8.13
C THR A 11 -20.75 3.77 9.53
N ALA A 12 -19.55 4.28 9.71
CA ALA A 12 -18.90 4.40 11.01
C ALA A 12 -19.68 5.37 11.94
N TYR A 13 -20.11 6.51 11.44
CA TYR A 13 -20.95 7.45 12.19
C TYR A 13 -22.32 6.84 12.53
N ARG A 14 -22.96 6.17 11.56
CA ARG A 14 -24.24 5.46 11.81
C ARG A 14 -24.09 4.43 12.93
N SER A 15 -23.01 3.66 12.95
CA SER A 15 -22.73 2.69 14.01
C SER A 15 -22.59 3.34 15.39
N GLN A 16 -21.98 4.53 15.47
CA GLN A 16 -21.88 5.28 16.72
C GLN A 16 -23.25 5.77 17.22
N LEU A 17 -24.07 6.31 16.32
CA LEU A 17 -25.43 6.78 16.63
C LEU A 17 -26.32 5.63 17.13
N GLN A 18 -26.27 4.47 16.51
CA GLN A 18 -27.04 3.30 16.92
C GLN A 18 -26.66 2.76 18.31
N LYS A 19 -25.39 2.94 18.72
CA LYS A 19 -24.89 2.54 20.03
C LYS A 19 -25.21 3.56 21.14
N SER A 20 -26.04 4.56 20.87
CA SER A 20 -26.47 5.60 21.82
C SER A 20 -25.28 6.27 22.55
N ARG A 21 -24.20 6.51 21.86
CA ARG A 21 -23.06 7.22 22.45
C ARG A 21 -23.43 8.68 22.73
N LYS A 22 -23.09 9.17 23.92
CA LYS A 22 -23.27 10.57 24.29
C LYS A 22 -22.41 11.51 23.45
N GLU A 23 -21.24 11.04 23.04
CA GLU A 23 -20.30 11.80 22.21
C GLU A 23 -20.01 11.03 20.93
N ILE A 24 -20.05 11.71 19.80
CA ILE A 24 -19.66 11.16 18.50
C ILE A 24 -18.19 11.43 18.28
N LEU A 25 -17.42 10.37 18.14
CA LEU A 25 -15.99 10.46 17.84
C LEU A 25 -15.78 10.78 16.35
N PRO A 26 -14.84 11.64 16.02
CA PRO A 26 -14.51 11.93 14.63
C PRO A 26 -14.00 10.66 13.91
N VAL A 27 -14.45 10.49 12.66
CA VAL A 27 -13.97 9.42 11.77
C VAL A 27 -13.10 10.06 10.71
N MET A 28 -11.93 9.47 10.48
CA MET A 28 -11.02 9.88 9.42
C MET A 28 -10.57 8.64 8.65
N THR A 29 -10.87 8.60 7.35
CA THR A 29 -10.37 7.58 6.45
C THR A 29 -9.20 8.11 5.63
N ILE A 30 -8.08 7.42 5.69
CA ILE A 30 -6.88 7.72 4.90
C ILE A 30 -6.76 6.67 3.80
N VAL A 31 -6.62 7.13 2.57
CA VAL A 31 -6.35 6.27 1.41
C VAL A 31 -4.83 6.17 1.23
N LEU A 32 -4.27 4.98 1.40
CA LEU A 32 -2.85 4.73 1.15
C LEU A 32 -2.66 4.45 -0.35
N TYR A 33 -1.82 5.26 -0.99
CA TYR A 33 -1.48 5.12 -2.39
C TYR A 33 -0.03 4.66 -2.53
N TYR A 34 0.16 3.51 -3.17
CA TYR A 34 1.47 2.87 -3.36
C TYR A 34 2.04 3.04 -4.77
N GLY A 35 1.40 3.84 -5.61
CA GLY A 35 1.87 4.07 -6.99
C GLY A 35 3.26 4.69 -7.03
N THR A 36 4.15 4.11 -7.82
CA THR A 36 5.55 4.52 -7.98
C THR A 36 5.81 5.31 -9.26
N GLU A 37 4.87 5.26 -10.22
CA GLU A 37 5.05 5.88 -11.55
C GLU A 37 4.66 7.34 -11.57
N HIS A 38 3.61 7.71 -10.83
CA HIS A 38 3.08 9.08 -10.79
C HIS A 38 2.37 9.35 -9.46
N HIS A 39 2.23 10.61 -9.11
CA HIS A 39 1.39 11.06 -8.00
C HIS A 39 -0.08 10.72 -8.24
N TRP A 40 -0.86 10.72 -7.17
CA TRP A 40 -2.31 10.56 -7.29
C TRP A 40 -2.92 11.67 -8.15
N TYR A 41 -3.54 11.31 -9.26
CA TYR A 41 -4.12 12.26 -10.23
C TYR A 41 -5.66 12.25 -10.26
N ALA A 42 -6.32 11.24 -9.68
CA ALA A 42 -7.78 11.17 -9.70
C ALA A 42 -8.41 12.20 -8.78
N LYS A 43 -9.67 12.55 -9.06
CA LYS A 43 -10.43 13.52 -8.27
C LYS A 43 -10.50 13.09 -6.80
N LYS A 44 -10.24 14.03 -5.89
CA LYS A 44 -10.17 13.80 -4.43
C LYS A 44 -11.47 14.15 -3.71
N ASN A 45 -12.48 14.71 -4.41
CA ASN A 45 -13.72 15.17 -3.83
C ASN A 45 -14.93 14.76 -4.66
N ILE A 46 -16.10 14.64 -4.01
CA ILE A 46 -17.31 14.16 -4.66
C ILE A 46 -17.90 15.17 -5.65
N LYS A 47 -17.84 16.47 -5.34
CA LYS A 47 -18.34 17.51 -6.25
C LYS A 47 -17.69 17.44 -7.62
N ALA A 48 -16.39 17.17 -7.69
CA ALA A 48 -15.67 17.05 -8.96
C ALA A 48 -16.09 15.83 -9.81
N LEU A 49 -16.89 14.93 -9.25
CA LEU A 49 -17.42 13.73 -9.91
C LEU A 49 -18.92 13.88 -10.25
N MET A 50 -19.56 14.97 -9.85
CA MET A 50 -20.99 15.22 -10.06
C MET A 50 -21.21 16.15 -11.26
N LYS A 51 -22.35 15.99 -11.92
CA LYS A 51 -22.92 17.00 -12.82
C LYS A 51 -23.87 17.86 -11.99
N ILE A 52 -23.40 19.00 -11.51
CA ILE A 52 -24.18 19.90 -10.68
C ILE A 52 -24.81 20.93 -11.61
N PRO A 53 -26.15 21.13 -11.58
CA PRO A 53 -26.80 22.20 -12.34
C PRO A 53 -26.35 23.59 -11.89
N ASP A 54 -26.33 24.55 -12.82
CA ASP A 54 -25.89 25.91 -12.56
C ASP A 54 -26.63 26.53 -11.36
N GLY A 55 -25.88 27.18 -10.48
CA GLY A 55 -26.41 27.82 -9.27
C GLY A 55 -26.73 26.88 -8.10
N MET A 56 -26.58 25.56 -8.26
CA MET A 56 -26.85 24.58 -7.21
C MET A 56 -25.60 24.22 -6.37
N GLU A 57 -24.40 24.60 -6.78
CA GLU A 57 -23.13 24.25 -6.15
C GLU A 57 -23.08 24.60 -4.65
N LYS A 58 -23.68 25.73 -4.28
CA LYS A 58 -23.71 26.22 -2.90
C LYS A 58 -24.60 25.39 -1.95
N TYR A 59 -25.52 24.60 -2.50
CA TYR A 59 -26.44 23.76 -1.72
C TYR A 59 -25.96 22.32 -1.56
N ILE A 60 -24.91 21.92 -2.30
CA ILE A 60 -24.37 20.57 -2.25
C ILE A 60 -23.13 20.58 -1.37
N ASN A 61 -23.14 19.78 -0.33
CA ASN A 61 -21.94 19.58 0.49
C ASN A 61 -20.88 18.81 -0.28
N ASP A 62 -19.62 19.21 -0.13
CA ASP A 62 -18.50 18.46 -0.66
C ASP A 62 -17.95 17.48 0.39
N TYR A 63 -17.41 16.39 -0.10
CA TYR A 63 -16.68 15.43 0.72
C TYR A 63 -15.32 15.16 0.08
N LYS A 64 -14.25 15.45 0.82
CA LYS A 64 -12.86 15.34 0.34
C LYS A 64 -12.17 14.18 1.04
N ILE A 65 -11.53 13.31 0.25
CA ILE A 65 -10.69 12.21 0.77
C ILE A 65 -9.27 12.66 1.05
N GLN A 66 -8.64 12.01 2.03
CA GLN A 66 -7.22 12.20 2.34
C GLN A 66 -6.42 11.10 1.64
N ILE A 67 -5.45 11.50 0.83
CA ILE A 67 -4.54 10.58 0.14
C ILE A 67 -3.17 10.67 0.78
N PHE A 68 -2.63 9.52 1.15
CA PHE A 68 -1.28 9.37 1.68
C PHE A 68 -0.43 8.61 0.66
N GLU A 69 0.49 9.30 0.03
CA GLU A 69 1.28 8.78 -1.10
C GLU A 69 2.55 8.12 -0.58
N VAL A 70 2.45 6.83 -0.20
CA VAL A 70 3.50 6.08 0.50
C VAL A 70 4.84 6.08 -0.24
N ALA A 71 4.83 5.85 -1.55
CA ALA A 71 6.05 5.81 -2.37
C ALA A 71 6.72 7.19 -2.56
N TRP A 72 6.05 8.27 -2.16
CA TRP A 72 6.51 9.65 -2.36
C TRP A 72 6.95 10.32 -1.06
N LEU A 73 6.95 9.58 0.05
CA LEU A 73 7.47 10.04 1.31
C LEU A 73 8.98 10.31 1.24
N THR A 74 9.41 11.33 1.96
CA THR A 74 10.81 11.62 2.17
C THR A 74 11.43 10.63 3.18
N GLU A 75 12.73 10.53 3.21
CA GLU A 75 13.44 9.69 4.19
C GLU A 75 13.11 10.12 5.62
N GLU A 76 13.05 11.44 5.86
CA GLU A 76 12.70 12.00 7.17
C GLU A 76 11.26 11.61 7.60
N GLU A 77 10.30 11.60 6.68
CA GLU A 77 8.93 11.18 6.96
C GLU A 77 8.85 9.68 7.24
N ILE A 78 9.63 8.86 6.50
CA ILE A 78 9.70 7.41 6.69
C ILE A 78 10.29 7.06 8.06
N GLU A 79 11.33 7.76 8.50
CA GLU A 79 11.98 7.53 9.80
C GLU A 79 11.06 7.82 11.01
N ARG A 80 9.98 8.60 10.84
CA ARG A 80 9.00 8.84 11.89
C ARG A 80 8.13 7.63 12.23
N PHE A 81 8.04 6.63 11.35
CA PHE A 81 7.28 5.42 11.63
C PHE A 81 8.03 4.49 12.60
N GLN A 82 7.35 4.07 13.65
CA GLN A 82 7.89 3.19 14.69
C GLN A 82 7.51 1.71 14.50
N SER A 83 6.74 1.41 13.46
CA SER A 83 6.28 0.05 13.13
C SER A 83 6.94 -0.47 11.86
N ASP A 84 6.70 -1.75 11.53
CA ASP A 84 7.16 -2.35 10.26
C ASP A 84 6.65 -1.62 9.02
N PHE A 85 5.68 -0.71 9.17
CA PHE A 85 5.27 0.17 8.08
C PHE A 85 6.41 1.05 7.57
N ARG A 86 7.41 1.39 8.41
CA ARG A 86 8.64 2.07 8.00
C ARG A 86 9.35 1.28 6.90
N ILE A 87 9.49 -0.04 7.07
CA ILE A 87 10.16 -0.94 6.12
C ILE A 87 9.39 -0.97 4.80
N VAL A 88 8.05 -1.07 4.87
CA VAL A 88 7.18 -1.05 3.69
C VAL A 88 7.27 0.29 2.96
N ALA A 89 7.20 1.41 3.67
CA ALA A 89 7.28 2.74 3.09
C ALA A 89 8.64 2.96 2.41
N ASN A 90 9.75 2.57 3.07
CA ASN A 90 11.09 2.62 2.49
C ASN A 90 11.17 1.79 1.21
N PHE A 91 10.66 0.55 1.22
CA PHE A 91 10.64 -0.31 0.03
C PHE A 91 9.99 0.39 -1.16
N PHE A 92 8.79 0.98 -0.99
CA PHE A 92 8.09 1.65 -2.09
C PHE A 92 8.77 2.95 -2.52
N ALA A 93 9.35 3.72 -1.59
CA ALA A 93 10.11 4.91 -1.90
C ALA A 93 11.37 4.58 -2.73
N GLN A 94 12.08 3.52 -2.39
CA GLN A 94 13.24 3.05 -3.16
C GLN A 94 12.84 2.49 -4.52
N LYS A 95 11.75 1.70 -4.60
CA LYS A 95 11.18 1.21 -5.86
C LYS A 95 10.79 2.35 -6.81
N ARG A 96 10.31 3.46 -6.30
CA ARG A 96 10.03 4.66 -7.10
C ARG A 96 11.32 5.26 -7.68
N LYS A 97 12.38 5.34 -6.87
CA LYS A 97 13.68 5.87 -7.30
C LYS A 97 14.39 4.95 -8.30
N ASN A 98 14.26 3.65 -8.10
CA ASN A 98 14.88 2.61 -8.93
C ASN A 98 13.91 1.41 -9.09
N LYS A 99 13.42 1.19 -10.32
CA LYS A 99 12.50 0.06 -10.61
C LYS A 99 13.12 -1.30 -10.31
N ASP A 100 14.42 -1.42 -10.44
CA ASP A 100 15.19 -2.66 -10.21
C ASP A 100 15.71 -2.76 -8.77
N TYR A 101 15.21 -1.91 -7.86
CA TYR A 101 15.62 -1.93 -6.47
C TYR A 101 15.49 -3.32 -5.86
N ILE A 102 16.60 -3.81 -5.31
CA ILE A 102 16.67 -5.04 -4.51
C ILE A 102 16.62 -4.63 -3.05
N PRO A 103 15.68 -5.16 -2.26
CA PRO A 103 15.56 -4.79 -0.85
C PRO A 103 16.85 -5.11 -0.08
N ASP A 104 17.37 -4.13 0.64
CA ASP A 104 18.61 -4.24 1.42
C ASP A 104 18.47 -3.73 2.87
N ASP A 105 17.23 -3.51 3.32
CA ASP A 105 16.95 -3.07 4.69
C ASP A 105 17.18 -4.22 5.69
N PRO A 106 18.21 -4.14 6.57
CA PRO A 106 18.54 -5.20 7.54
C PRO A 106 17.66 -5.13 8.80
N THR A 107 16.77 -4.15 8.91
CA THR A 107 15.92 -3.98 10.08
C THR A 107 15.06 -5.21 10.30
N GLU A 108 15.01 -5.67 11.57
CA GLU A 108 14.18 -6.80 11.94
C GLU A 108 12.69 -6.49 11.77
N ILE A 109 12.01 -7.36 11.05
CA ILE A 109 10.56 -7.31 10.81
C ILE A 109 9.87 -8.03 11.95
N LYS A 110 9.01 -7.34 12.69
CA LYS A 110 8.22 -7.91 13.79
C LYS A 110 7.06 -8.80 13.28
N TYR A 111 6.39 -8.33 12.23
CA TYR A 111 5.21 -8.96 11.64
C TYR A 111 5.48 -9.36 10.20
N VAL A 112 6.36 -10.37 10.02
CA VAL A 112 6.81 -10.84 8.70
C VAL A 112 5.64 -11.22 7.80
N ASP A 113 4.59 -11.83 8.36
CA ASP A 113 3.41 -12.28 7.62
C ASP A 113 2.65 -11.12 6.98
N GLU A 114 2.43 -10.08 7.76
CA GLU A 114 1.69 -8.88 7.35
C GLU A 114 2.48 -8.11 6.29
N VAL A 115 3.80 -7.97 6.49
CA VAL A 115 4.67 -7.30 5.53
C VAL A 115 4.69 -8.04 4.19
N LEU A 116 4.91 -9.37 4.20
CA LEU A 116 4.95 -10.17 2.97
C LEU A 116 3.59 -10.20 2.23
N LYS A 117 2.47 -10.30 2.97
CA LYS A 117 1.13 -10.24 2.38
C LYS A 117 0.88 -8.88 1.73
N LEU A 118 1.25 -7.80 2.43
CA LEU A 118 1.09 -6.44 1.89
C LEU A 118 1.92 -6.25 0.63
N LEU A 119 3.19 -6.66 0.63
CA LEU A 119 4.06 -6.58 -0.54
C LEU A 119 3.50 -7.41 -1.70
N ASN A 120 3.01 -8.64 -1.45
CA ASN A 120 2.38 -9.47 -2.49
C ASN A 120 1.19 -8.77 -3.14
N VAL A 121 0.28 -8.20 -2.34
CA VAL A 121 -0.92 -7.51 -2.84
C VAL A 121 -0.57 -6.22 -3.59
N MET A 122 0.35 -5.42 -3.05
CA MET A 122 0.65 -4.09 -3.60
C MET A 122 1.55 -4.16 -4.84
N THR A 123 2.46 -5.14 -4.91
CA THR A 123 3.35 -5.31 -6.08
C THR A 123 2.77 -6.24 -7.14
N GLY A 124 1.80 -7.10 -6.77
CA GLY A 124 1.31 -8.19 -7.62
C GLY A 124 2.31 -9.33 -7.82
N ASP A 125 3.46 -9.30 -7.14
CA ASP A 125 4.52 -10.29 -7.27
C ASP A 125 4.27 -11.51 -6.37
N LYS A 126 3.77 -12.58 -6.96
CA LYS A 126 3.45 -13.86 -6.27
C LYS A 126 4.66 -14.54 -5.60
N ARG A 127 5.89 -14.07 -5.85
CA ARG A 127 7.07 -14.60 -5.15
C ARG A 127 7.01 -14.31 -3.65
N TYR A 128 6.45 -13.17 -3.24
CA TYR A 128 6.23 -12.85 -1.83
C TYR A 128 5.31 -13.85 -1.13
N GLU A 129 4.26 -14.34 -1.82
CA GLU A 129 3.40 -15.40 -1.30
C GLU A 129 4.16 -16.71 -1.07
N LYS A 130 5.04 -17.10 -2.02
CA LYS A 130 5.89 -18.30 -1.88
C LYS A 130 6.88 -18.15 -0.72
N ILE A 131 7.43 -16.96 -0.51
CA ILE A 131 8.29 -16.66 0.64
C ILE A 131 7.49 -16.76 1.93
N PHE A 132 6.28 -16.23 1.96
CA PHE A 132 5.37 -16.33 3.10
C PHE A 132 5.09 -17.77 3.50
N GLN A 133 4.80 -18.66 2.54
CA GLN A 133 4.56 -20.10 2.81
C GLN A 133 5.79 -20.79 3.40
N LYS A 134 7.00 -20.33 3.11
CA LYS A 134 8.28 -20.88 3.58
C LYS A 134 9.06 -19.88 4.43
N LYS A 135 8.38 -19.07 5.25
CA LYS A 135 8.93 -17.90 5.96
C LYS A 135 9.95 -18.21 7.06
N LYS A 136 10.10 -19.49 7.49
CA LYS A 136 11.04 -19.86 8.56
C LYS A 136 12.43 -19.31 8.25
N GLY A 137 12.96 -18.45 9.16
CA GLY A 137 14.26 -17.80 9.03
C GLY A 137 14.24 -16.47 8.25
N VAL A 138 13.09 -15.96 7.83
CA VAL A 138 12.97 -14.56 7.33
C VAL A 138 12.85 -13.64 8.52
N ARG A 139 13.76 -12.66 8.62
CA ARG A 139 13.79 -11.66 9.70
C ARG A 139 13.87 -10.22 9.18
N SER A 140 14.34 -10.04 7.94
CA SER A 140 14.59 -8.73 7.35
C SER A 140 14.26 -8.71 5.86
N MET A 141 14.30 -7.53 5.25
CA MET A 141 14.17 -7.42 3.80
C MET A 141 15.39 -7.97 3.04
N CYS A 142 16.57 -8.02 3.67
CA CYS A 142 17.74 -8.72 3.11
C CYS A 142 17.45 -10.21 2.94
N ASP A 143 16.85 -10.88 3.93
CA ASP A 143 16.47 -12.30 3.82
C ASP A 143 15.43 -12.52 2.71
N VAL A 144 14.52 -11.58 2.55
CA VAL A 144 13.52 -11.59 1.46
C VAL A 144 14.22 -11.50 0.10
N ALA A 145 15.18 -10.58 -0.05
CA ALA A 145 15.95 -10.39 -1.28
C ALA A 145 16.73 -11.64 -1.69
N GLU A 146 17.43 -12.28 -0.74
CA GLU A 146 18.13 -13.54 -1.00
C GLU A 146 17.21 -14.65 -1.52
N ARG A 147 15.99 -14.72 -1.00
CA ARG A 147 15.02 -15.72 -1.47
C ARG A 147 14.47 -15.41 -2.85
N LEU A 148 14.24 -14.13 -3.14
CA LEU A 148 13.82 -13.69 -4.47
C LEU A 148 14.90 -14.01 -5.51
N GLU A 149 16.18 -13.78 -5.20
CA GLU A 149 17.32 -14.11 -6.03
C GLU A 149 17.42 -15.61 -6.29
N LYS A 150 17.38 -16.43 -5.23
CA LYS A 150 17.40 -17.90 -5.38
C LYS A 150 16.25 -18.42 -6.25
N MET A 151 15.06 -17.84 -6.13
CA MET A 151 13.93 -18.19 -7.02
C MET A 151 14.18 -17.77 -8.46
N GLY A 152 14.83 -16.63 -8.69
CA GLY A 152 15.21 -16.16 -10.02
C GLY A 152 16.21 -17.09 -10.68
N ILE A 153 17.26 -17.51 -9.96
CA ILE A 153 18.29 -18.45 -10.45
C ILE A 153 17.67 -19.80 -10.83
N VAL A 154 16.83 -20.37 -9.96
CA VAL A 154 16.17 -21.66 -10.22
C VAL A 154 15.31 -21.59 -11.49
N LYS A 155 14.53 -20.51 -11.64
CA LYS A 155 13.71 -20.29 -12.84
C LYS A 155 14.56 -20.12 -14.09
N GLY A 156 15.67 -19.38 -14.01
CA GLY A 156 16.60 -19.20 -15.13
C GLY A 156 17.22 -20.52 -15.59
N ILE A 157 17.65 -21.39 -14.66
CA ILE A 157 18.19 -22.71 -14.96
C ILE A 157 17.11 -23.61 -15.63
N GLU A 158 15.86 -23.56 -15.15
CA GLU A 158 14.76 -24.34 -15.70
C GLU A 158 14.47 -23.95 -17.14
N ILE A 159 14.38 -22.63 -17.42
CA ILE A 159 14.19 -22.10 -18.77
C ILE A 159 15.32 -22.53 -19.68
N GLY A 160 16.59 -22.33 -19.28
CA GLY A 160 17.76 -22.71 -20.08
C GLY A 160 17.84 -24.22 -20.37
N ARG A 161 17.33 -25.08 -19.46
CA ARG A 161 17.25 -26.52 -19.72
C ARG A 161 16.15 -26.88 -20.72
N LEU A 162 15.07 -26.14 -20.77
CA LEU A 162 13.98 -26.34 -21.74
C LEU A 162 14.42 -25.90 -23.13
N GLU A 163 15.02 -24.72 -23.24
CA GLU A 163 15.49 -24.14 -24.52
C GLU A 163 16.72 -24.90 -25.09
N GLY A 164 17.55 -25.49 -24.24
CA GLY A 164 18.71 -26.28 -24.68
C GLY A 164 18.39 -27.74 -25.09
N LYS A 165 17.12 -28.13 -25.12
CA LYS A 165 16.65 -29.45 -25.59
C LYS A 165 16.03 -29.44 -26.98
N GLU A 166 15.98 -28.28 -27.63
CA GLU A 166 15.65 -28.10 -29.04
C GLU A 166 16.94 -28.07 -29.87
#